data_332cf5186a2704a4f09edc84efe6e33e
#
_entry.id   332cf5186a2704a4f09edc84efe6e33e
#
_cell.length_a   1.000
_cell.length_b   1.000
_cell.length_c   1.000
_cell.angle_alpha   90.00
_cell.angle_beta   90.00
_cell.angle_gamma   90.00
#
_symmetry.space_group_name_H-M   'P 1'
#
loop_
_entity.id
_entity.type
_entity.pdbx_description
1 polymer ?
#
loop_
_entity_poly.entity_id
_entity_poly.type
_entity_poly.pdbx_seq_one_letter_code
_entity_poly.pdbx_strand_id
1 'polypeptide(L)'
;RSQAVNILYEDAALVVLDKPAGLSSEEGVPAALRQLWGQPDAFVGVVHRLDTGVSGLMVFARTPGAAAALSRQITQSQNAYAVQDGRAEGEPEVPQFIKQYRAVIAGGPDEVLPAESTLRDWLFKDSRRGRVFPVSRPRKGVREAVLEYRIVKTAGEMSLAEITLHTGRTHQIRVQFASRKHPLA
;
A
#
# COMPACT_ATOMS: atom_id res chain seq x y z
N ARG A 1 -9.41 7.74 -24.22
CA ARG A 1 -7.92 7.64 -24.39
C ARG A 1 -7.43 6.61 -23.39
N SER A 2 -6.86 5.51 -23.89
CA SER A 2 -6.20 4.50 -23.04
C SER A 2 -5.07 5.20 -22.28
N GLN A 3 -5.12 5.17 -20.94
CA GLN A 3 -4.01 5.68 -20.14
C GLN A 3 -2.85 4.70 -20.29
N ALA A 4 -1.75 5.16 -20.88
CA ALA A 4 -0.56 4.35 -21.06
C ALA A 4 0.10 4.09 -19.70
N VAL A 5 0.42 2.84 -19.40
CA VAL A 5 1.27 2.47 -18.28
C VAL A 5 2.74 2.61 -18.69
N ASN A 6 3.58 3.08 -17.76
CA ASN A 6 5.02 3.21 -17.99
C ASN A 6 5.75 2.01 -17.39
N ILE A 7 6.22 1.10 -18.24
CA ILE A 7 7.00 -0.07 -17.82
C ILE A 7 8.43 0.37 -17.49
N LEU A 8 8.91 0.02 -16.30
CA LEU A 8 10.25 0.32 -15.80
C LEU A 8 11.17 -0.90 -15.84
N TYR A 9 10.61 -2.09 -15.69
CA TYR A 9 11.32 -3.36 -15.79
C TYR A 9 10.37 -4.46 -16.26
N GLU A 10 10.87 -5.37 -17.06
CA GLU A 10 10.11 -6.52 -17.55
C GLU A 10 11.04 -7.70 -17.84
N ASP A 11 10.62 -8.88 -17.41
CA ASP A 11 11.24 -10.16 -17.77
C ASP A 11 10.18 -11.26 -18.01
N ALA A 12 10.59 -12.52 -18.07
CA ALA A 12 9.68 -13.64 -18.29
C ALA A 12 8.73 -13.90 -17.11
N ALA A 13 9.08 -13.45 -15.89
CA ALA A 13 8.37 -13.76 -14.65
C ALA A 13 7.50 -12.61 -14.14
N LEU A 14 7.96 -11.36 -14.31
CA LEU A 14 7.27 -10.19 -13.74
C LEU A 14 7.45 -8.93 -14.59
N VAL A 15 6.60 -7.94 -14.33
CA VAL A 15 6.69 -6.59 -14.87
C VAL A 15 6.54 -5.58 -13.73
N VAL A 16 7.41 -4.57 -13.72
CA VAL A 16 7.35 -3.41 -12.81
C VAL A 16 6.98 -2.19 -13.63
N LEU A 17 5.99 -1.45 -13.18
CA LEU A 17 5.51 -0.26 -13.87
C LEU A 17 5.14 0.87 -12.91
N ASP A 18 5.08 2.07 -13.44
CA ASP A 18 4.47 3.23 -12.78
C ASP A 18 3.00 3.32 -13.19
N LYS A 19 2.12 3.10 -12.22
CA LYS A 19 0.68 3.19 -12.42
C LYS A 19 0.24 4.66 -12.36
N PRO A 20 -0.40 5.20 -13.40
CA PRO A 20 -0.98 6.54 -13.30
C PRO A 20 -2.17 6.58 -12.35
N ALA A 21 -2.44 7.75 -11.76
CA ALA A 21 -3.68 8.00 -11.06
C ALA A 21 -4.87 7.90 -12.03
N GLY A 22 -6.00 7.40 -11.54
CA GLY A 22 -7.21 7.20 -12.34
C GLY A 22 -7.33 5.82 -12.97
N LEU A 23 -6.28 5.00 -12.98
CA LEU A 23 -6.30 3.64 -13.52
C LEU A 23 -6.45 2.61 -12.39
N SER A 24 -7.39 1.67 -12.56
CA SER A 24 -7.60 0.56 -11.60
C SER A 24 -6.42 -0.42 -11.63
N SER A 25 -5.95 -0.82 -10.44
CA SER A 25 -4.88 -1.81 -10.31
C SER A 25 -5.29 -3.22 -10.71
N GLU A 26 -6.56 -3.56 -10.51
CA GLU A 26 -7.07 -4.94 -10.63
C GLU A 26 -7.61 -5.24 -12.04
N GLU A 27 -8.11 -4.24 -12.74
CA GLU A 27 -8.71 -4.39 -14.07
C GLU A 27 -7.99 -3.54 -15.12
N GLY A 28 -7.79 -2.25 -14.83
CA GLY A 28 -7.27 -1.28 -15.80
C GLY A 28 -5.82 -1.55 -16.19
N VAL A 29 -4.94 -1.81 -15.23
CA VAL A 29 -3.53 -2.12 -15.51
C VAL A 29 -3.37 -3.45 -16.24
N PRO A 30 -4.01 -4.57 -15.81
CA PRO A 30 -3.96 -5.81 -16.58
C PRO A 30 -4.47 -5.67 -18.02
N ALA A 31 -5.55 -4.93 -18.24
CA ALA A 31 -6.06 -4.66 -19.58
C ALA A 31 -5.05 -3.87 -20.43
N ALA A 32 -4.44 -2.83 -19.86
CA ALA A 32 -3.42 -2.03 -20.54
C ALA A 32 -2.18 -2.86 -20.91
N LEU A 33 -1.72 -3.73 -20.01
CA LEU A 33 -0.59 -4.63 -20.26
C LEU A 33 -0.88 -5.61 -21.39
N ARG A 34 -2.05 -6.25 -21.37
CA ARG A 34 -2.49 -7.17 -22.46
C ARG A 34 -2.53 -6.47 -23.81
N GLN A 35 -3.05 -5.25 -23.83
CA GLN A 35 -3.09 -4.44 -25.05
C GLN A 35 -1.67 -4.10 -25.52
N LEU A 36 -0.78 -3.69 -24.63
CA LEU A 36 0.61 -3.34 -24.95
C LEU A 36 1.39 -4.54 -25.52
N TRP A 37 1.16 -5.73 -24.96
CA TRP A 37 1.81 -6.97 -25.43
C TRP A 37 1.16 -7.57 -26.68
N GLY A 38 0.00 -7.06 -27.11
CA GLY A 38 -0.78 -7.66 -28.19
C GLY A 38 -1.27 -9.08 -27.88
N GLN A 39 -1.46 -9.39 -26.59
CA GLN A 39 -1.81 -10.71 -26.07
C GLN A 39 -3.04 -10.60 -25.15
N PRO A 40 -4.27 -10.68 -25.69
CA PRO A 40 -5.49 -10.45 -24.94
C PRO A 40 -5.70 -11.48 -23.80
N ASP A 41 -5.17 -12.69 -23.94
CA ASP A 41 -5.30 -13.77 -22.97
C ASP A 41 -4.07 -13.94 -22.07
N ALA A 42 -3.09 -13.01 -22.13
CA ALA A 42 -1.91 -13.10 -21.30
C ALA A 42 -2.26 -13.10 -19.81
N PHE A 43 -1.60 -14.00 -19.06
CA PHE A 43 -1.72 -14.02 -17.62
C PHE A 43 -1.11 -12.73 -17.02
N VAL A 44 -1.87 -12.05 -16.18
CA VAL A 44 -1.41 -10.90 -15.40
C VAL A 44 -1.83 -11.11 -13.95
N GLY A 45 -0.87 -11.49 -13.12
CA GLY A 45 -1.10 -11.75 -11.68
C GLY A 45 -1.04 -10.46 -10.86
N VAL A 46 -2.16 -10.08 -10.28
CA VAL A 46 -2.27 -8.94 -9.36
C VAL A 46 -1.96 -9.42 -7.95
N VAL A 47 -0.81 -9.03 -7.40
CA VAL A 47 -0.32 -9.49 -6.08
C VAL A 47 -0.45 -8.42 -4.98
N HIS A 48 -0.56 -7.17 -5.38
CA HIS A 48 -0.86 -6.03 -4.51
C HIS A 48 -1.61 -4.97 -5.32
N ARG A 49 -2.09 -3.94 -4.64
CA ARG A 49 -2.87 -2.88 -5.31
C ARG A 49 -2.58 -1.51 -4.74
N LEU A 50 -2.77 -0.50 -5.58
CA LEU A 50 -2.93 0.89 -5.24
C LEU A 50 -4.39 1.29 -5.50
N ASP A 51 -4.93 2.20 -4.70
CA ASP A 51 -6.25 2.77 -4.97
C ASP A 51 -6.25 3.48 -6.34
N THR A 52 -7.39 3.55 -6.99
CA THR A 52 -7.52 4.11 -8.36
C THR A 52 -6.94 5.52 -8.46
N GLY A 53 -7.18 6.38 -7.47
CA GLY A 53 -6.66 7.75 -7.43
C GLY A 53 -5.18 7.88 -7.06
N VAL A 54 -4.48 6.78 -6.75
CA VAL A 54 -3.08 6.78 -6.33
C VAL A 54 -2.19 6.38 -7.50
N SER A 55 -1.11 7.12 -7.72
CA SER A 55 -0.03 6.77 -8.66
C SER A 55 1.14 6.14 -7.93
N GLY A 56 1.97 5.39 -8.67
CA GLY A 56 3.22 4.84 -8.15
C GLY A 56 3.55 3.44 -8.66
N LEU A 57 4.62 2.90 -8.10
CA LEU A 57 5.20 1.64 -8.54
C LEU A 57 4.32 0.45 -8.18
N MET A 58 4.15 -0.43 -9.15
CA MET A 58 3.49 -1.72 -8.97
C MET A 58 4.27 -2.82 -9.67
N VAL A 59 4.24 -4.01 -9.06
CA VAL A 59 4.73 -5.25 -9.68
C VAL A 59 3.54 -6.16 -10.00
N PHE A 60 3.57 -6.75 -11.19
CA PHE A 60 2.62 -7.76 -11.65
C PHE A 60 3.38 -9.02 -12.05
N ALA A 61 2.81 -10.17 -11.75
CA ALA A 61 3.38 -11.45 -12.20
C ALA A 61 2.93 -11.76 -13.63
N ARG A 62 3.85 -12.30 -14.42
CA ARG A 62 3.57 -12.79 -15.78
C ARG A 62 3.28 -14.29 -15.82
N THR A 63 3.51 -14.98 -14.70
CA THR A 63 3.24 -16.42 -14.55
C THR A 63 2.57 -16.71 -13.20
N PRO A 64 1.76 -17.78 -13.10
CA PRO A 64 1.18 -18.22 -11.84
C PRO A 64 2.22 -18.52 -10.75
N GLY A 65 3.38 -19.09 -11.13
CA GLY A 65 4.48 -19.37 -10.21
C GLY A 65 5.08 -18.10 -9.60
N ALA A 66 5.30 -17.07 -10.41
CA ALA A 66 5.77 -15.76 -9.95
C ALA A 66 4.72 -15.08 -9.06
N ALA A 67 3.43 -15.16 -9.40
CA ALA A 67 2.35 -14.63 -8.56
C ALA A 67 2.34 -15.27 -7.18
N ALA A 68 2.49 -16.59 -7.10
CA ALA A 68 2.56 -17.32 -5.85
C ALA A 68 3.80 -16.93 -5.02
N ALA A 69 4.98 -16.77 -5.66
CA ALA A 69 6.21 -16.36 -4.99
C ALA A 69 6.10 -14.94 -4.41
N LEU A 70 5.64 -13.97 -5.19
CA LEU A 70 5.43 -12.59 -4.74
C LEU A 70 4.39 -12.50 -3.62
N SER A 71 3.28 -13.23 -3.73
CA SER A 71 2.24 -13.28 -2.69
C SER A 71 2.79 -13.82 -1.36
N ARG A 72 3.65 -14.83 -1.41
CA ARG A 72 4.32 -15.35 -0.21
C ARG A 72 5.22 -14.30 0.43
N GLN A 73 6.05 -13.60 -0.35
CA GLN A 73 6.92 -12.53 0.16
C GLN A 73 6.11 -11.42 0.83
N ILE A 74 5.01 -10.98 0.22
CA ILE A 74 4.12 -9.96 0.80
C ILE A 74 3.54 -10.44 2.14
N THR A 75 3.06 -11.68 2.19
CA THR A 75 2.48 -12.26 3.42
C THR A 75 3.54 -12.42 4.51
N GLN A 76 4.73 -12.90 4.16
CA GLN A 76 5.85 -13.06 5.11
C GLN A 76 6.30 -11.72 5.67
N SER A 77 6.41 -10.67 4.86
CA SER A 77 6.75 -9.32 5.31
C SER A 77 5.73 -8.75 6.30
N GLN A 78 4.44 -9.00 6.08
CA GLN A 78 3.38 -8.60 7.00
C GLN A 78 3.43 -9.38 8.32
N ASN A 79 3.71 -10.68 8.27
CA ASN A 79 3.79 -11.53 9.44
C ASN A 79 5.05 -11.26 10.27
N ALA A 80 6.19 -10.98 9.63
CA ALA A 80 7.43 -10.65 10.31
C ALA A 80 7.27 -9.43 11.22
N TYR A 81 6.55 -8.41 10.77
CA TYR A 81 6.27 -7.24 11.60
C TYR A 81 5.38 -7.58 12.81
N ALA A 82 4.39 -8.42 12.65
CA ALA A 82 3.51 -8.85 13.74
C ALA A 82 4.24 -9.64 14.84
N VAL A 83 5.33 -10.32 14.49
CA VAL A 83 6.15 -11.10 15.44
C VAL A 83 7.17 -10.23 16.20
N GLN A 84 7.67 -9.15 15.60
CA GLN A 84 8.65 -8.24 16.22
C GLN A 84 8.09 -7.49 17.44
N ASP A 85 6.78 -7.42 17.60
CA ASP A 85 6.13 -6.81 18.77
C ASP A 85 6.28 -7.64 20.06
N GLY A 86 7.01 -8.74 20.04
CA GLY A 86 7.17 -9.58 21.22
C GLY A 86 8.40 -10.46 21.33
N ARG A 87 9.22 -10.67 20.34
CA ARG A 87 10.47 -11.47 20.45
C ARG A 87 11.36 -11.47 19.22
N ALA A 88 12.64 -11.42 19.53
CA ALA A 88 13.82 -11.86 18.79
C ALA A 88 14.57 -10.79 18.00
N GLU A 89 15.72 -10.48 18.53
CA GLU A 89 16.89 -9.96 17.85
C GLU A 89 17.28 -10.95 16.73
N GLY A 90 17.16 -10.52 15.48
CA GLY A 90 17.57 -11.25 14.30
C GLY A 90 16.92 -10.63 13.07
N GLU A 91 17.75 -10.15 12.14
CA GLU A 91 17.24 -9.72 10.84
C GLU A 91 16.52 -10.90 10.14
N PRO A 92 15.33 -10.70 9.57
CA PRO A 92 14.69 -11.77 8.83
C PRO A 92 15.55 -12.14 7.62
N GLU A 93 15.96 -13.40 7.53
CA GLU A 93 16.72 -13.97 6.40
C GLU A 93 15.97 -13.98 5.07
N VAL A 94 14.74 -13.47 5.04
CA VAL A 94 13.87 -13.50 3.86
C VAL A 94 13.78 -12.10 3.25
N PRO A 95 13.97 -11.95 1.94
CA PRO A 95 13.77 -10.68 1.25
C PRO A 95 12.38 -10.10 1.57
N GLN A 96 12.34 -8.91 2.15
CA GLN A 96 11.09 -8.28 2.53
C GLN A 96 10.47 -7.53 1.35
N PHE A 97 9.15 -7.62 1.21
CA PHE A 97 8.38 -6.77 0.32
C PHE A 97 8.01 -5.48 1.05
N ILE A 98 8.82 -4.44 0.88
CA ILE A 98 8.65 -3.16 1.57
C ILE A 98 7.76 -2.24 0.75
N LYS A 99 6.73 -1.66 1.39
CA LYS A 99 5.79 -0.71 0.79
C LYS A 99 6.04 0.69 1.35
N GLN A 100 6.58 1.57 0.52
CA GLN A 100 6.84 2.95 0.88
C GLN A 100 5.97 3.90 0.06
N TYR A 101 5.45 4.93 0.72
CA TYR A 101 4.56 5.93 0.13
C TYR A 101 5.01 7.33 0.51
N ARG A 102 4.59 8.28 -0.30
CA ARG A 102 4.59 9.70 0.05
C ARG A 102 3.16 10.21 0.01
N ALA A 103 2.80 11.02 0.99
CA ALA A 103 1.49 11.64 1.06
C ALA A 103 1.62 13.08 1.53
N VAL A 104 0.81 13.95 0.95
CA VAL A 104 0.59 15.30 1.48
C VAL A 104 -0.57 15.24 2.45
N ILE A 105 -0.35 15.75 3.66
CA ILE A 105 -1.34 15.80 4.74
C ILE A 105 -1.61 17.24 5.16
N ALA A 106 -2.80 17.50 5.68
CA ALA A 106 -3.14 18.79 6.25
C ALA A 106 -2.44 18.99 7.60
N GLY A 107 -1.95 20.18 7.85
CA GLY A 107 -1.28 20.58 9.08
C GLY A 107 0.20 20.20 9.14
N GLY A 108 0.85 20.63 10.24
CA GLY A 108 2.21 20.27 10.60
C GLY A 108 2.23 19.28 11.77
N PRO A 109 3.45 18.87 12.21
CA PRO A 109 3.58 18.04 13.40
C PRO A 109 2.98 18.71 14.65
N ASP A 110 2.28 17.92 15.48
CA ASP A 110 1.68 18.34 16.73
C ASP A 110 1.75 17.23 17.80
N GLU A 111 1.05 17.39 18.91
CA GLU A 111 1.03 16.40 19.99
C GLU A 111 0.34 15.08 19.60
N VAL A 112 -0.61 15.11 18.67
CA VAL A 112 -1.37 13.96 18.20
C VAL A 112 -0.65 13.24 17.06
N LEU A 113 0.05 14.03 16.22
CA LEU A 113 0.85 13.54 15.10
C LEU A 113 2.26 14.16 15.18
N PRO A 114 3.19 13.60 15.98
CA PRO A 114 4.56 14.09 16.07
C PRO A 114 5.29 13.96 14.72
N ALA A 115 6.49 14.54 14.59
CA ALA A 115 7.26 14.57 13.36
C ALA A 115 7.59 13.17 12.80
N GLU A 116 7.69 12.18 13.66
CA GLU A 116 7.83 10.76 13.29
C GLU A 116 7.19 9.87 14.36
N SER A 117 6.54 8.80 13.96
CA SER A 117 5.94 7.82 14.86
C SER A 117 5.48 6.57 14.11
N THR A 118 5.09 5.57 14.91
CA THR A 118 4.33 4.41 14.44
C THR A 118 2.86 4.60 14.76
N LEU A 119 2.00 4.52 13.76
CA LEU A 119 0.55 4.53 13.94
C LEU A 119 0.02 3.10 13.96
N ARG A 120 -0.70 2.77 15.03
CA ARG A 120 -1.33 1.47 15.23
C ARG A 120 -2.80 1.66 15.55
N ASP A 121 -3.68 1.12 14.73
CA ASP A 121 -5.12 1.24 14.89
C ASP A 121 -5.82 -0.09 14.56
N TRP A 122 -6.96 -0.31 15.17
CA TRP A 122 -7.90 -1.34 14.79
C TRP A 122 -8.90 -0.78 13.79
N LEU A 123 -8.88 -1.28 12.54
CA LEU A 123 -9.75 -0.79 11.48
C LEU A 123 -10.88 -1.78 11.20
N PHE A 124 -12.09 -1.26 11.08
CA PHE A 124 -13.26 -1.98 10.63
C PHE A 124 -13.67 -1.50 9.24
N LYS A 125 -13.84 -2.45 8.31
CA LYS A 125 -14.37 -2.18 6.98
C LYS A 125 -15.85 -2.51 6.93
N ASP A 126 -16.70 -1.50 6.85
CA ASP A 126 -18.12 -1.65 6.55
C ASP A 126 -18.31 -1.75 5.04
N SER A 127 -18.38 -2.98 4.53
CA SER A 127 -18.52 -3.26 3.09
C SER A 127 -19.88 -2.80 2.54
N ARG A 128 -20.92 -2.70 3.38
CA ARG A 128 -22.25 -2.23 2.97
C ARG A 128 -22.27 -0.73 2.70
N ARG A 129 -21.51 0.03 3.49
CA ARG A 129 -21.40 1.48 3.39
C ARG A 129 -20.16 1.94 2.63
N GLY A 130 -19.26 1.01 2.23
CA GLY A 130 -18.00 1.33 1.58
C GLY A 130 -17.05 2.15 2.45
N ARG A 131 -17.17 2.07 3.77
CA ARG A 131 -16.39 2.90 4.71
C ARG A 131 -15.43 2.05 5.53
N VAL A 132 -14.27 2.66 5.85
CA VAL A 132 -13.29 2.14 6.81
C VAL A 132 -13.12 3.16 7.91
N PHE A 133 -13.12 2.71 9.16
CA PHE A 133 -12.94 3.59 10.32
C PHE A 133 -12.26 2.87 11.47
N PRO A 134 -11.56 3.62 12.35
CA PRO A 134 -10.92 3.05 13.53
C PRO A 134 -11.97 2.69 14.59
N VAL A 135 -11.67 1.63 15.35
CA VAL A 135 -12.46 1.17 16.49
C VAL A 135 -11.54 0.96 17.69
N SER A 136 -12.10 1.03 18.91
CA SER A 136 -11.32 1.00 20.15
C SER A 136 -10.74 -0.37 20.53
N ARG A 137 -11.27 -1.46 19.96
CA ARG A 137 -10.86 -2.81 20.33
C ARG A 137 -11.08 -3.82 19.20
N PRO A 138 -10.31 -4.93 19.20
CA PRO A 138 -10.48 -6.00 18.23
C PRO A 138 -11.82 -6.71 18.43
N ARG A 139 -12.46 -7.09 17.33
CA ARG A 139 -13.66 -7.94 17.26
C ARG A 139 -13.72 -8.58 15.87
N LYS A 140 -14.69 -9.45 15.62
CA LYS A 140 -14.88 -10.06 14.31
C LYS A 140 -14.99 -8.99 13.20
N GLY A 141 -14.20 -9.15 12.14
CA GLY A 141 -14.14 -8.22 11.00
C GLY A 141 -13.23 -7.00 11.20
N VAL A 142 -12.68 -6.79 12.39
CA VAL A 142 -11.68 -5.76 12.66
C VAL A 142 -10.28 -6.32 12.33
N ARG A 143 -9.44 -5.47 11.77
CA ARG A 143 -8.04 -5.79 11.42
C ARG A 143 -7.10 -4.73 11.98
N GLU A 144 -5.96 -5.17 12.49
CA GLU A 144 -4.89 -4.26 12.87
C GLU A 144 -4.27 -3.61 11.64
N ALA A 145 -3.98 -2.32 11.76
CA ALA A 145 -3.32 -1.49 10.75
C ALA A 145 -2.12 -0.80 11.38
N VAL A 146 -0.94 -1.03 10.82
CA VAL A 146 0.31 -0.48 11.32
C VAL A 146 1.09 0.16 10.19
N LEU A 147 1.52 1.39 10.40
CA LEU A 147 2.45 2.11 9.54
C LEU A 147 3.44 2.92 10.39
N GLU A 148 4.61 3.15 9.83
CA GLU A 148 5.56 4.15 10.32
C GLU A 148 5.55 5.33 9.37
N TYR A 149 5.75 6.53 9.90
CA TYR A 149 5.87 7.74 9.08
C TYR A 149 6.92 8.70 9.64
N ARG A 150 7.40 9.56 8.76
CA ARG A 150 8.24 10.70 9.07
C ARG A 150 7.78 11.91 8.23
N ILE A 151 7.58 13.06 8.88
CA ILE A 151 7.34 14.32 8.19
C ILE A 151 8.70 14.83 7.67
N VAL A 152 8.82 14.95 6.35
CA VAL A 152 10.08 15.37 5.72
C VAL A 152 10.10 16.83 5.32
N LYS A 153 8.93 17.45 5.20
CA LYS A 153 8.78 18.87 4.88
C LYS A 153 7.43 19.38 5.34
N THR A 154 7.41 20.59 5.90
CA THR A 154 6.18 21.34 6.18
C THR A 154 6.24 22.67 5.43
N ALA A 155 5.15 23.03 4.76
CA ALA A 155 5.00 24.29 4.04
C ALA A 155 3.56 24.81 4.23
N GLY A 156 3.42 25.94 4.93
CA GLY A 156 2.11 26.48 5.30
C GLY A 156 1.30 25.48 6.14
N GLU A 157 0.08 25.21 5.73
CA GLU A 157 -0.85 24.30 6.40
C GLU A 157 -0.78 22.86 5.86
N MET A 158 0.31 22.46 5.22
CA MET A 158 0.51 21.14 4.66
C MET A 158 1.88 20.57 4.99
N SER A 159 1.95 19.24 5.09
CA SER A 159 3.20 18.51 5.29
C SER A 159 3.31 17.34 4.31
N LEU A 160 4.54 17.06 3.91
CA LEU A 160 4.91 15.85 3.16
C LEU A 160 5.36 14.78 4.14
N ALA A 161 4.68 13.66 4.16
CA ALA A 161 5.01 12.48 4.95
C ALA A 161 5.61 11.39 4.06
N GLU A 162 6.71 10.78 4.50
CA GLU A 162 7.19 9.49 4.02
C GLU A 162 6.64 8.39 4.94
N ILE A 163 6.08 7.35 4.35
CA ILE A 163 5.30 6.33 5.05
C ILE A 163 5.79 4.95 4.65
N THR A 164 6.03 4.08 5.64
CA THR A 164 6.28 2.66 5.43
C THR A 164 5.08 1.87 5.96
N LEU A 165 4.41 1.11 5.09
CA LEU A 165 3.30 0.26 5.49
C LEU A 165 3.79 -1.11 5.95
N HIS A 166 3.42 -1.50 7.17
CA HIS A 166 3.61 -2.86 7.69
C HIS A 166 2.39 -3.74 7.45
N THR A 167 1.23 -3.13 7.26
CA THR A 167 -0.02 -3.79 6.87
C THR A 167 -0.62 -3.08 5.65
N GLY A 168 -1.46 -3.77 4.87
CA GLY A 168 -2.10 -3.22 3.68
C GLY A 168 -3.63 -3.23 3.79
N ARG A 169 -4.21 -2.43 4.67
CA ARG A 169 -5.67 -2.32 4.83
C ARG A 169 -6.25 -1.34 3.83
N THR A 170 -7.51 -1.55 3.45
CA THR A 170 -8.23 -0.62 2.57
C THR A 170 -8.18 0.80 3.13
N HIS A 171 -7.76 1.77 2.33
CA HIS A 171 -7.65 3.19 2.68
C HIS A 171 -6.85 3.46 3.97
N GLN A 172 -5.91 2.58 4.32
CA GLN A 172 -5.20 2.61 5.60
C GLN A 172 -4.57 3.97 5.89
N ILE A 173 -3.73 4.48 5.01
CA ILE A 173 -3.04 5.77 5.20
C ILE A 173 -4.08 6.88 5.40
N ARG A 174 -5.07 6.95 4.52
CA ARG A 174 -6.15 7.94 4.59
C ARG A 174 -6.85 7.95 5.95
N VAL A 175 -7.26 6.77 6.43
CA VAL A 175 -8.02 6.65 7.68
C VAL A 175 -7.16 6.95 8.90
N GLN A 176 -5.92 6.44 8.94
CA GLN A 176 -5.04 6.63 10.10
C GLN A 176 -4.61 8.09 10.28
N PHE A 177 -4.34 8.81 9.21
CA PHE A 177 -4.04 10.25 9.30
C PHE A 177 -5.30 11.09 9.58
N ALA A 178 -6.42 10.82 8.91
CA ALA A 178 -7.66 11.55 9.13
C ALA A 178 -8.20 11.41 10.57
N SER A 179 -8.05 10.23 11.18
CA SER A 179 -8.47 10.00 12.58
C SER A 179 -7.68 10.84 13.60
N ARG A 180 -6.51 11.34 13.18
CA ARG A 180 -5.64 12.24 13.95
C ARG A 180 -5.77 13.70 13.53
N LYS A 181 -6.82 14.06 12.78
CA LYS A 181 -7.11 15.40 12.26
C LYS A 181 -6.11 15.93 11.22
N HIS A 182 -5.34 15.03 10.60
CA HIS A 182 -4.40 15.34 9.53
C HIS A 182 -4.78 14.59 8.24
N PRO A 183 -5.94 14.87 7.62
CA PRO A 183 -6.37 14.16 6.41
C PRO A 183 -5.37 14.38 5.26
N LEU A 184 -5.41 13.47 4.29
CA LEU A 184 -4.69 13.66 3.03
C LEU A 184 -5.27 14.85 2.26
N ALA A 185 -4.39 15.64 1.67
CA ALA A 185 -4.75 16.80 0.84
C ALA A 185 -5.29 16.39 -0.53
#